data_85e1d3e07cece291ef0c39b6f890b545
#
_entry.id   85e1d3e07cece291ef0c39b6f890b545
#
_cell.length_a   1.000
_cell.length_b   1.000
_cell.length_c   1.000
_cell.angle_alpha   90.00
_cell.angle_beta   90.00
_cell.angle_gamma   90.00
#
_symmetry.space_group_name_H-M   'P 1'
#
loop_
_entity.id
_entity.type
_entity.pdbx_description
1 polymer ?
#
loop_
_entity_poly.entity_id
_entity_poly.type
_entity_poly.pdbx_seq_one_letter_code
_entity_poly.pdbx_strand_id
1 'polypeptide(L)'
;MVKTFNISNRRYLGNKYKLLDWIKQIVNENCVDINSFFDVFSGTGSVASAFKDKRLVVSDMMRSNYYAALCWFSPEVIDRDKLKLIIEQYNTFDASNEDNYMSRNFSNTYFDRITCQKIGYIRDDIDHLLSTGQVNTREHACIITSLFYAMDRISHTCGHYDSFIRDGKYEGTLELRLPENDYPLNAENHIYCANSNDIANLDEVDIAYLDPPYNSRQYCDAYHLLENVALWNKPEVYGVAKKMDRTQMKSKYCKSIQAAEALEDLVRKLRCRYILFSYNNNGKKLQCRSNAKLTDEEIVRILSIRGDVQVFTTDYKGFEAGYDAKNKDNQERLFLCSVNR
;
A
#
# COMPACT_ATOMS: atom_id res chain seq x y z
N MET A 1 -3.08 18.91 -21.99
CA MET A 1 -1.90 18.06 -21.63
C MET A 1 -2.22 17.32 -20.36
N VAL A 2 -2.18 15.98 -20.35
CA VAL A 2 -2.43 15.14 -19.17
C VAL A 2 -1.35 15.40 -18.11
N LYS A 3 -1.76 15.69 -16.88
CA LYS A 3 -0.86 15.85 -15.74
C LYS A 3 -0.28 14.49 -15.33
N THR A 4 0.82 14.50 -14.59
CA THR A 4 1.46 13.31 -14.05
C THR A 4 1.31 13.18 -12.54
N PHE A 5 1.60 12.01 -12.01
CA PHE A 5 1.73 11.74 -10.59
C PHE A 5 2.85 10.73 -10.33
N ASN A 6 3.42 10.76 -9.13
CA ASN A 6 4.46 9.81 -8.73
C ASN A 6 4.02 9.01 -7.48
N ILE A 7 4.81 8.01 -7.12
CA ILE A 7 4.51 7.07 -6.04
C ILE A 7 4.30 7.76 -4.68
N SER A 8 4.97 8.90 -4.43
CA SER A 8 4.87 9.64 -3.16
C SER A 8 3.58 10.45 -3.02
N ASN A 9 2.78 10.62 -4.09
CA ASN A 9 1.58 11.45 -4.07
C ASN A 9 0.38 10.80 -3.35
N ARG A 10 0.47 9.54 -2.93
CA ARG A 10 -0.60 8.85 -2.21
C ARG A 10 -0.49 9.06 -0.70
N ARG A 11 -1.58 9.51 -0.09
CA ARG A 11 -1.72 9.52 1.37
C ARG A 11 -2.02 8.10 1.87
N TYR A 12 -1.15 7.56 2.72
CA TYR A 12 -1.29 6.20 3.23
C TYR A 12 -0.77 6.11 4.67
N LEU A 13 -1.51 5.44 5.53
CA LEU A 13 -1.13 5.24 6.94
C LEU A 13 0.17 4.42 7.00
N GLY A 14 1.13 4.89 7.77
CA GLY A 14 2.41 4.20 7.93
C GLY A 14 3.38 4.33 6.75
N ASN A 15 3.11 5.21 5.77
CA ASN A 15 4.02 5.42 4.63
C ASN A 15 5.42 5.84 5.11
N LYS A 16 6.45 5.10 4.67
CA LYS A 16 7.86 5.29 5.06
C LYS A 16 8.62 6.30 4.17
N TYR A 17 7.94 7.07 3.33
CA TYR A 17 8.58 7.99 2.38
C TYR A 17 9.63 8.91 3.02
N LYS A 18 9.35 9.42 4.23
CA LYS A 18 10.28 10.30 4.97
C LYS A 18 11.49 9.57 5.58
N LEU A 19 11.49 8.26 5.57
CA LEU A 19 12.54 7.40 6.15
C LEU A 19 13.39 6.71 5.09
N LEU A 20 13.11 6.90 3.80
CA LEU A 20 13.78 6.18 2.71
C LEU A 20 15.29 6.37 2.72
N ASP A 21 15.77 7.61 2.93
CA ASP A 21 17.21 7.90 2.95
C ASP A 21 17.89 7.17 4.12
N TRP A 22 17.26 7.16 5.28
CA TRP A 22 17.76 6.43 6.45
C TRP A 22 17.75 4.91 6.24
N ILE A 23 16.68 4.35 5.67
CA ILE A 23 16.60 2.91 5.32
C ILE A 23 17.73 2.56 4.35
N LYS A 24 17.94 3.35 3.29
CA LYS A 24 19.02 3.15 2.32
C LYS A 24 20.39 3.24 2.96
N GLN A 25 20.61 4.22 3.84
CA GLN A 25 21.86 4.37 4.57
C GLN A 25 22.19 3.11 5.39
N ILE A 26 21.24 2.62 6.20
CA ILE A 26 21.42 1.39 7.01
C ILE A 26 21.78 0.19 6.12
N VAL A 27 21.06 0.01 4.99
CA VAL A 27 21.35 -1.08 4.06
C VAL A 27 22.76 -0.94 3.46
N ASN A 28 23.15 0.25 2.99
CA ASN A 28 24.43 0.47 2.36
C ASN A 28 25.62 0.30 3.30
N GLU A 29 25.46 0.66 4.58
CA GLU A 29 26.52 0.59 5.59
C GLU A 29 26.68 -0.82 6.19
N ASN A 30 25.64 -1.65 6.20
CA ASN A 30 25.62 -2.89 6.96
C ASN A 30 25.38 -4.15 6.12
N CYS A 31 25.00 -4.02 4.84
CA CYS A 31 24.74 -5.14 3.96
C CYS A 31 25.67 -5.12 2.75
N VAL A 32 26.19 -6.27 2.36
CA VAL A 32 27.16 -6.38 1.24
C VAL A 32 26.52 -7.10 0.04
N ASP A 33 26.91 -6.68 -1.17
CA ASP A 33 26.53 -7.32 -2.44
C ASP A 33 25.02 -7.53 -2.60
N ILE A 34 24.25 -6.45 -2.41
CA ILE A 34 22.79 -6.49 -2.51
C ILE A 34 22.37 -6.29 -3.96
N ASN A 35 21.75 -7.31 -4.55
CA ASN A 35 21.22 -7.34 -5.92
C ASN A 35 19.71 -7.56 -5.97
N SER A 36 19.11 -8.01 -4.88
CA SER A 36 17.67 -8.31 -4.79
C SER A 36 17.07 -7.84 -3.46
N PHE A 37 15.82 -7.36 -3.54
CA PHE A 37 15.11 -6.77 -2.41
C PHE A 37 13.64 -7.21 -2.41
N PHE A 38 13.16 -7.73 -1.29
CA PHE A 38 11.77 -8.11 -1.10
C PHE A 38 11.05 -7.15 -0.14
N ASP A 39 10.11 -6.36 -0.66
CA ASP A 39 9.19 -5.54 0.13
C ASP A 39 7.95 -6.38 0.48
N VAL A 40 7.94 -6.96 1.67
CA VAL A 40 6.97 -8.00 2.09
C VAL A 40 5.60 -7.42 2.41
N PHE A 41 5.53 -6.16 2.85
CA PHE A 41 4.29 -5.44 3.18
C PHE A 41 4.28 -4.09 2.47
N SER A 42 4.26 -4.12 1.14
CA SER A 42 4.66 -2.98 0.32
C SER A 42 3.77 -1.74 0.46
N GLY A 43 2.51 -1.89 0.82
CA GLY A 43 1.58 -0.77 0.92
C GLY A 43 1.55 0.06 -0.36
N THR A 44 2.08 1.30 -0.30
CA THR A 44 2.21 2.17 -1.48
C THR A 44 3.38 1.83 -2.39
N GLY A 45 4.29 0.94 -1.98
CA GLY A 45 5.53 0.62 -2.70
C GLY A 45 6.67 1.63 -2.49
N SER A 46 6.53 2.55 -1.52
CA SER A 46 7.54 3.59 -1.30
C SER A 46 8.93 3.03 -0.99
N VAL A 47 9.04 1.96 -0.18
CA VAL A 47 10.32 1.36 0.17
C VAL A 47 10.90 0.61 -1.03
N ALA A 48 10.12 -0.22 -1.71
CA ALA A 48 10.54 -0.88 -2.95
C ALA A 48 11.08 0.13 -3.99
N SER A 49 10.46 1.32 -4.11
CA SER A 49 10.90 2.36 -5.06
C SER A 49 12.31 2.90 -4.78
N ALA A 50 12.77 2.83 -3.53
CA ALA A 50 14.12 3.24 -3.15
C ALA A 50 15.21 2.25 -3.60
N PHE A 51 14.81 1.02 -3.97
CA PHE A 51 15.67 -0.08 -4.42
C PHE A 51 15.33 -0.57 -5.84
N LYS A 52 14.70 0.28 -6.66
CA LYS A 52 14.24 -0.06 -8.02
C LYS A 52 15.38 -0.41 -9.01
N ASP A 53 16.61 -0.13 -8.66
CA ASP A 53 17.82 -0.55 -9.36
C ASP A 53 18.20 -2.02 -9.12
N LYS A 54 17.51 -2.72 -8.22
CA LYS A 54 17.69 -4.12 -7.87
C LYS A 54 16.58 -4.99 -8.49
N ARG A 55 16.74 -6.31 -8.43
CA ARG A 55 15.61 -7.22 -8.63
C ARG A 55 14.63 -7.07 -7.46
N LEU A 56 13.40 -6.75 -7.75
CA LEU A 56 12.37 -6.54 -6.75
C LEU A 56 11.43 -7.74 -6.65
N VAL A 57 11.16 -8.14 -5.41
CA VAL A 57 9.97 -8.92 -5.05
C VAL A 57 9.09 -7.99 -4.22
N VAL A 58 7.83 -7.86 -4.59
CA VAL A 58 6.90 -6.93 -3.94
C VAL A 58 5.61 -7.66 -3.62
N SER A 59 5.13 -7.56 -2.40
CA SER A 59 3.86 -8.19 -2.03
C SER A 59 2.98 -7.32 -1.15
N ASP A 60 1.69 -7.49 -1.32
CA ASP A 60 0.68 -6.97 -0.39
C ASP A 60 -0.57 -7.86 -0.47
N MET A 61 -1.30 -7.99 0.62
CA MET A 61 -2.56 -8.74 0.64
C MET A 61 -3.73 -7.94 0.08
N MET A 62 -3.63 -6.60 0.04
CA MET A 62 -4.64 -5.71 -0.49
C MET A 62 -4.53 -5.61 -2.01
N ARG A 63 -5.64 -5.89 -2.72
CA ARG A 63 -5.70 -5.80 -4.20
C ARG A 63 -5.37 -4.40 -4.71
N SER A 64 -5.79 -3.37 -3.98
CA SER A 64 -5.50 -1.97 -4.33
C SER A 64 -4.01 -1.64 -4.27
N ASN A 65 -3.26 -2.21 -3.33
CA ASN A 65 -1.81 -2.07 -3.24
C ASN A 65 -1.09 -2.93 -4.29
N TYR A 66 -1.61 -4.12 -4.58
CA TYR A 66 -1.10 -4.96 -5.66
C TYR A 66 -1.17 -4.27 -7.03
N TYR A 67 -2.28 -3.60 -7.37
CA TYR A 67 -2.35 -2.80 -8.60
C TYR A 67 -1.35 -1.64 -8.61
N ALA A 68 -1.16 -0.97 -7.47
CA ALA A 68 -0.12 0.04 -7.37
C ALA A 68 1.28 -0.56 -7.60
N ALA A 69 1.58 -1.73 -7.01
CA ALA A 69 2.85 -2.42 -7.21
C ALA A 69 3.05 -2.84 -8.68
N LEU A 70 2.02 -3.36 -9.36
CA LEU A 70 2.08 -3.65 -10.81
C LEU A 70 2.37 -2.39 -11.63
N CYS A 71 1.69 -1.28 -11.33
CA CYS A 71 1.92 0.00 -12.02
C CYS A 71 3.37 0.45 -11.92
N TRP A 72 3.97 0.37 -10.71
CA TRP A 72 5.30 0.89 -10.45
C TRP A 72 6.43 -0.09 -10.79
N PHE A 73 6.24 -1.41 -10.65
CA PHE A 73 7.34 -2.38 -10.64
C PHE A 73 7.19 -3.55 -11.62
N SER A 74 6.04 -3.74 -12.28
CA SER A 74 5.89 -4.79 -13.28
C SER A 74 6.83 -4.54 -14.48
N PRO A 75 7.57 -5.56 -14.93
CA PRO A 75 8.49 -5.41 -16.06
C PRO A 75 7.82 -5.30 -17.43
N GLU A 76 6.49 -5.52 -17.51
CA GLU A 76 5.77 -5.38 -18.77
C GLU A 76 5.94 -3.98 -19.37
N VAL A 77 6.11 -3.91 -20.67
CA VAL A 77 6.23 -2.64 -21.39
C VAL A 77 4.86 -1.96 -21.46
N ILE A 78 4.83 -0.65 -21.29
CA ILE A 78 3.63 0.18 -21.40
C ILE A 78 3.71 1.10 -22.62
N ASP A 79 2.60 1.29 -23.32
CA ASP A 79 2.42 2.32 -24.34
C ASP A 79 1.89 3.60 -23.68
N ARG A 80 2.78 4.57 -23.47
CA ARG A 80 2.44 5.83 -22.78
C ARG A 80 1.49 6.70 -23.58
N ASP A 81 1.59 6.72 -24.90
CA ASP A 81 0.68 7.53 -25.75
C ASP A 81 -0.73 6.95 -25.74
N LYS A 82 -0.86 5.63 -25.78
CA LYS A 82 -2.13 4.93 -25.59
C LYS A 82 -2.75 5.23 -24.22
N LEU A 83 -1.96 5.12 -23.12
CA LEU A 83 -2.44 5.44 -21.77
C LEU A 83 -2.90 6.89 -21.66
N LYS A 84 -2.16 7.81 -22.29
CA LYS A 84 -2.53 9.23 -22.30
C LYS A 84 -3.86 9.45 -22.99
N LEU A 85 -4.09 8.83 -24.15
CA LEU A 85 -5.37 8.92 -24.88
C LEU A 85 -6.53 8.39 -24.05
N ILE A 86 -6.38 7.22 -23.41
CA ILE A 86 -7.41 6.63 -22.55
C ILE A 86 -7.72 7.56 -21.36
N ILE A 87 -6.70 8.11 -20.71
CA ILE A 87 -6.86 9.03 -19.59
C ILE A 87 -7.56 10.33 -20.03
N GLU A 88 -7.22 10.88 -21.19
CA GLU A 88 -7.89 12.06 -21.77
C GLU A 88 -9.37 11.77 -22.05
N GLN A 89 -9.70 10.61 -22.61
CA GLN A 89 -11.08 10.19 -22.84
C GLN A 89 -11.86 10.10 -21.51
N TYR A 90 -11.31 9.46 -20.46
CA TYR A 90 -11.96 9.41 -19.15
C TYR A 90 -12.12 10.79 -18.53
N ASN A 91 -11.14 11.67 -18.64
CA ASN A 91 -11.24 13.01 -18.06
C ASN A 91 -12.33 13.86 -18.72
N THR A 92 -12.57 13.70 -20.02
CA THR A 92 -13.56 14.45 -20.79
C THR A 92 -14.95 13.79 -20.82
N PHE A 93 -15.05 12.50 -20.51
CA PHE A 93 -16.32 11.77 -20.56
C PHE A 93 -17.33 12.32 -19.54
N ASP A 94 -18.54 12.61 -20.01
CA ASP A 94 -19.68 12.98 -19.18
C ASP A 94 -20.46 11.73 -18.74
N ALA A 95 -20.32 11.38 -17.46
CA ALA A 95 -20.97 10.23 -16.85
C ALA A 95 -22.31 10.57 -16.17
N SER A 96 -22.88 11.73 -16.39
CA SER A 96 -24.07 12.22 -15.67
C SER A 96 -25.31 11.33 -15.84
N ASN A 97 -25.39 10.57 -16.93
CA ASN A 97 -26.49 9.64 -17.22
C ASN A 97 -26.21 8.19 -16.80
N GLU A 98 -25.02 7.90 -16.26
CA GLU A 98 -24.62 6.56 -15.87
C GLU A 98 -25.24 6.19 -14.49
N ASP A 99 -26.01 5.07 -14.44
CA ASP A 99 -26.44 4.50 -13.18
C ASP A 99 -25.77 3.15 -12.94
N ASN A 100 -24.83 3.12 -12.02
CA ASN A 100 -23.93 1.98 -11.79
C ASN A 100 -23.80 1.64 -10.31
N TYR A 101 -22.99 0.63 -10.00
CA TYR A 101 -22.75 0.17 -8.63
C TYR A 101 -22.26 1.28 -7.71
N MET A 102 -21.32 2.14 -8.18
CA MET A 102 -20.79 3.24 -7.36
C MET A 102 -21.83 4.29 -7.06
N SER A 103 -22.60 4.72 -8.06
CA SER A 103 -23.62 5.75 -7.88
C SER A 103 -24.78 5.28 -6.96
N ARG A 104 -25.15 4.00 -7.03
CA ARG A 104 -26.21 3.43 -6.18
C ARG A 104 -25.81 3.28 -4.72
N ASN A 105 -24.53 2.96 -4.46
CA ASN A 105 -24.11 2.59 -3.10
C ASN A 105 -23.35 3.70 -2.37
N PHE A 106 -22.59 4.57 -3.09
CA PHE A 106 -21.63 5.49 -2.46
C PHE A 106 -21.93 6.97 -2.71
N SER A 107 -22.97 7.32 -3.48
CA SER A 107 -23.37 8.72 -3.67
C SER A 107 -23.62 9.41 -2.35
N ASN A 108 -23.11 10.66 -2.24
CA ASN A 108 -23.25 11.53 -1.07
C ASN A 108 -22.64 10.92 0.23
N THR A 109 -21.63 10.07 0.09
CA THR A 109 -20.80 9.58 1.19
C THR A 109 -19.39 10.13 1.08
N TYR A 110 -18.57 9.56 0.20
CA TYR A 110 -17.19 10.00 -0.05
C TYR A 110 -17.06 10.98 -1.20
N PHE A 111 -18.04 10.96 -2.11
CA PHE A 111 -18.12 11.76 -3.33
C PHE A 111 -19.57 12.12 -3.62
N ASP A 112 -19.77 13.14 -4.48
CA ASP A 112 -21.08 13.40 -5.05
C ASP A 112 -21.54 12.30 -6.02
N ARG A 113 -22.79 12.37 -6.47
CA ARG A 113 -23.38 11.37 -7.37
C ARG A 113 -22.66 11.31 -8.71
N ILE A 114 -22.36 12.45 -9.32
CA ILE A 114 -21.72 12.52 -10.65
C ILE A 114 -20.32 11.91 -10.60
N THR A 115 -19.54 12.19 -9.57
CA THR A 115 -18.23 11.57 -9.35
C THR A 115 -18.35 10.05 -9.18
N CYS A 116 -19.34 9.58 -8.42
CA CYS A 116 -19.59 8.14 -8.27
C CYS A 116 -19.97 7.48 -9.60
N GLN A 117 -20.83 8.12 -10.41
CA GLN A 117 -21.18 7.65 -11.76
C GLN A 117 -19.93 7.51 -12.62
N LYS A 118 -19.05 8.51 -12.61
CA LYS A 118 -17.78 8.50 -13.37
C LYS A 118 -16.83 7.40 -12.90
N ILE A 119 -16.64 7.23 -11.59
CA ILE A 119 -15.80 6.15 -11.02
C ILE A 119 -16.30 4.78 -11.48
N GLY A 120 -17.61 4.53 -11.38
CA GLY A 120 -18.19 3.26 -11.78
C GLY A 120 -18.06 2.96 -13.26
N TYR A 121 -18.33 3.95 -14.12
CA TYR A 121 -18.13 3.83 -15.57
C TYR A 121 -16.67 3.50 -15.92
N ILE A 122 -15.72 4.29 -15.41
CA ILE A 122 -14.29 4.08 -15.66
C ILE A 122 -13.89 2.67 -15.21
N ARG A 123 -14.38 2.22 -14.06
CA ARG A 123 -13.97 0.93 -13.53
C ARG A 123 -14.52 -0.26 -14.35
N ASP A 124 -15.74 -0.18 -14.85
CA ASP A 124 -16.29 -1.19 -15.75
C ASP A 124 -15.53 -1.21 -17.09
N ASP A 125 -15.22 -0.03 -17.64
CA ASP A 125 -14.53 0.08 -18.93
C ASP A 125 -13.07 -0.40 -18.87
N ILE A 126 -12.34 -0.13 -17.79
CA ILE A 126 -10.94 -0.61 -17.62
C ILE A 126 -10.87 -2.15 -17.71
N ASP A 127 -11.81 -2.87 -17.10
CA ASP A 127 -11.84 -4.34 -17.18
C ASP A 127 -12.21 -4.83 -18.58
N HIS A 128 -13.07 -4.09 -19.30
CA HIS A 128 -13.36 -4.36 -20.69
C HIS A 128 -12.11 -4.19 -21.59
N LEU A 129 -11.35 -3.11 -21.42
CA LEU A 129 -10.09 -2.89 -22.14
C LEU A 129 -9.09 -4.03 -21.94
N LEU A 130 -8.96 -4.53 -20.71
CA LEU A 130 -8.09 -5.67 -20.41
C LEU A 130 -8.62 -6.96 -21.07
N SER A 131 -9.91 -7.26 -20.93
CA SER A 131 -10.52 -8.49 -21.45
C SER A 131 -10.49 -8.58 -22.97
N THR A 132 -10.48 -7.43 -23.66
CA THR A 132 -10.38 -7.33 -25.13
C THR A 132 -8.94 -7.19 -25.64
N GLY A 133 -7.94 -7.21 -24.75
CA GLY A 133 -6.52 -7.11 -25.10
C GLY A 133 -6.09 -5.73 -25.60
N GLN A 134 -6.89 -4.68 -25.36
CA GLN A 134 -6.53 -3.31 -25.73
C GLN A 134 -5.46 -2.74 -24.80
N VAL A 135 -5.40 -3.21 -23.56
CA VAL A 135 -4.35 -2.90 -22.60
C VAL A 135 -3.77 -4.20 -22.05
N ASN A 136 -2.47 -4.20 -21.68
CA ASN A 136 -1.84 -5.30 -20.96
C ASN A 136 -2.05 -5.15 -19.44
N THR A 137 -1.57 -6.13 -18.66
CA THR A 137 -1.78 -6.15 -17.20
C THR A 137 -1.20 -4.93 -16.51
N ARG A 138 -0.01 -4.46 -16.90
CA ARG A 138 0.61 -3.26 -16.31
C ARG A 138 -0.12 -1.99 -16.71
N GLU A 139 -0.55 -1.86 -17.95
CA GLU A 139 -1.33 -0.72 -18.44
C GLU A 139 -2.67 -0.61 -17.71
N HIS A 140 -3.38 -1.74 -17.54
CA HIS A 140 -4.58 -1.85 -16.73
C HIS A 140 -4.31 -1.36 -15.29
N ALA A 141 -3.23 -1.84 -14.66
CA ALA A 141 -2.84 -1.42 -13.31
C ALA A 141 -2.48 0.08 -13.24
N CYS A 142 -1.87 0.65 -14.27
CA CYS A 142 -1.58 2.09 -14.36
C CYS A 142 -2.87 2.92 -14.35
N ILE A 143 -3.89 2.52 -15.10
CA ILE A 143 -5.17 3.24 -15.16
C ILE A 143 -5.92 3.12 -13.82
N ILE A 144 -5.99 1.92 -13.23
CA ILE A 144 -6.60 1.72 -11.91
C ILE A 144 -5.87 2.51 -10.82
N THR A 145 -4.54 2.51 -10.83
CA THR A 145 -3.74 3.29 -9.88
C THR A 145 -4.00 4.78 -10.04
N SER A 146 -4.08 5.28 -11.28
CA SER A 146 -4.47 6.65 -11.58
C SER A 146 -5.85 6.99 -10.99
N LEU A 147 -6.82 6.10 -11.13
CA LEU A 147 -8.15 6.25 -10.52
C LEU A 147 -8.08 6.35 -8.99
N PHE A 148 -7.30 5.48 -8.32
CA PHE A 148 -7.13 5.55 -6.85
C PHE A 148 -6.53 6.88 -6.40
N TYR A 149 -5.50 7.37 -7.08
CA TYR A 149 -4.89 8.66 -6.75
C TYR A 149 -5.86 9.84 -7.01
N ALA A 150 -6.69 9.74 -8.06
CA ALA A 150 -7.74 10.72 -8.32
C ALA A 150 -8.82 10.71 -7.23
N MET A 151 -9.27 9.52 -6.81
CA MET A 151 -10.22 9.35 -5.70
C MET A 151 -9.67 9.88 -4.38
N ASP A 152 -8.43 9.51 -4.00
CA ASP A 152 -7.79 9.97 -2.75
C ASP A 152 -7.67 11.50 -2.70
N ARG A 153 -7.43 12.16 -3.85
CA ARG A 153 -7.26 13.61 -3.92
C ARG A 153 -8.53 14.40 -3.63
N ILE A 154 -9.70 13.85 -4.01
CA ILE A 154 -11.00 14.54 -3.90
C ILE A 154 -11.93 13.91 -2.87
N SER A 155 -11.52 12.81 -2.22
CA SER A 155 -12.35 12.13 -1.24
C SER A 155 -12.67 13.02 -0.04
N HIS A 156 -13.96 13.08 0.33
CA HIS A 156 -14.43 13.86 1.46
C HIS A 156 -14.19 13.13 2.79
N THR A 157 -12.91 12.94 3.12
CA THR A 157 -12.43 12.13 4.25
C THR A 157 -11.30 12.83 5.01
N CYS A 158 -10.97 12.32 6.20
CA CYS A 158 -9.80 12.74 6.97
C CYS A 158 -8.53 11.94 6.62
N GLY A 159 -8.35 11.51 5.36
CA GLY A 159 -7.16 10.80 4.88
C GLY A 159 -7.28 9.27 4.85
N HIS A 160 -8.44 8.71 5.18
CA HIS A 160 -8.78 7.29 5.01
C HIS A 160 -10.30 7.10 4.92
N TYR A 161 -10.78 5.98 4.38
CA TYR A 161 -12.19 5.71 4.11
C TYR A 161 -12.95 5.05 5.27
N ASP A 162 -12.36 4.93 6.45
CA ASP A 162 -13.04 4.37 7.63
C ASP A 162 -14.21 5.26 8.11
N SER A 163 -14.12 6.57 7.81
CA SER A 163 -15.17 7.56 8.02
C SER A 163 -15.12 8.66 6.96
N PHE A 164 -16.22 9.36 6.78
CA PHE A 164 -16.32 10.52 5.89
C PHE A 164 -16.88 11.74 6.62
N ILE A 165 -16.65 12.93 6.06
CA ILE A 165 -17.14 14.20 6.59
C ILE A 165 -18.59 14.39 6.15
N ARG A 166 -19.49 14.79 7.09
CA ARG A 166 -20.95 14.83 6.86
C ARG A 166 -21.48 16.25 6.72
N ASP A 167 -20.79 17.09 5.96
CA ASP A 167 -21.24 18.48 5.71
C ASP A 167 -21.89 18.66 4.33
N GLY A 168 -21.91 17.61 3.50
CA GLY A 168 -22.49 17.62 2.15
C GLY A 168 -21.72 18.44 1.12
N LYS A 169 -20.50 18.88 1.43
CA LYS A 169 -19.67 19.72 0.56
C LYS A 169 -18.64 18.86 -0.14
N TYR A 170 -18.92 18.48 -1.39
CA TYR A 170 -17.98 17.73 -2.22
C TYR A 170 -17.24 18.69 -3.13
N GLU A 171 -15.92 18.76 -3.01
CA GLU A 171 -15.09 19.68 -3.77
C GLU A 171 -14.11 18.90 -4.67
N GLY A 172 -13.74 19.50 -5.80
CA GLY A 172 -12.79 18.95 -6.73
C GLY A 172 -13.42 18.10 -7.83
N THR A 173 -12.63 17.86 -8.87
CA THR A 173 -13.03 17.07 -10.04
C THR A 173 -12.19 15.79 -10.09
N LEU A 174 -12.82 14.67 -10.40
CA LEU A 174 -12.13 13.41 -10.66
C LEU A 174 -11.29 13.56 -11.93
N GLU A 175 -9.99 13.77 -11.76
CA GLU A 175 -9.02 13.96 -12.83
C GLU A 175 -7.99 12.84 -12.76
N LEU A 176 -8.02 11.90 -13.71
CA LEU A 176 -6.99 10.89 -13.87
C LEU A 176 -5.71 11.53 -14.40
N ARG A 177 -4.55 10.99 -13.99
CA ARG A 177 -3.23 11.48 -14.37
C ARG A 177 -2.36 10.32 -14.84
N LEU A 178 -1.31 10.60 -15.60
CA LEU A 178 -0.37 9.59 -16.06
C LEU A 178 0.69 9.28 -14.98
N PRO A 179 0.96 8.00 -14.65
CA PRO A 179 2.02 7.68 -13.68
C PRO A 179 3.41 7.98 -14.23
N GLU A 180 4.31 8.48 -13.37
CA GLU A 180 5.73 8.70 -13.66
C GLU A 180 6.52 7.41 -13.44
N ASN A 181 6.26 6.39 -14.27
CA ASN A 181 6.85 5.06 -14.17
C ASN A 181 7.63 4.65 -15.42
N ASP A 182 8.11 5.64 -16.19
CA ASP A 182 8.91 5.46 -17.40
C ASP A 182 10.40 5.35 -17.02
N TYR A 183 10.78 4.23 -16.44
CA TYR A 183 12.14 3.90 -16.08
C TYR A 183 12.39 2.40 -16.30
N PRO A 184 13.66 2.01 -16.55
CA PRO A 184 14.02 0.61 -16.72
C PRO A 184 13.69 -0.18 -15.44
N LEU A 185 13.11 -1.36 -15.61
CA LEU A 185 12.81 -2.31 -14.54
C LEU A 185 13.51 -3.64 -14.80
N ASN A 186 13.87 -4.33 -13.74
CA ASN A 186 14.42 -5.67 -13.85
C ASN A 186 13.33 -6.62 -14.39
N ALA A 187 13.66 -7.40 -15.42
CA ALA A 187 12.74 -8.36 -16.04
C ALA A 187 12.32 -9.49 -15.08
N GLU A 188 13.11 -9.72 -14.03
CA GLU A 188 12.87 -10.74 -13.01
C GLU A 188 12.14 -10.18 -11.77
N ASN A 189 11.52 -9.01 -11.87
CA ASN A 189 10.67 -8.51 -10.79
C ASN A 189 9.43 -9.37 -10.64
N HIS A 190 9.12 -9.77 -9.39
CA HIS A 190 7.92 -10.52 -9.04
C HIS A 190 7.00 -9.69 -8.17
N ILE A 191 5.70 -9.68 -8.49
CA ILE A 191 4.68 -8.93 -7.74
C ILE A 191 3.56 -9.90 -7.33
N TYR A 192 3.28 -9.97 -6.02
CA TYR A 192 2.29 -10.90 -5.46
C TYR A 192 1.14 -10.17 -4.78
N CYS A 193 -0.08 -10.66 -4.99
CA CYS A 193 -1.26 -10.31 -4.20
C CYS A 193 -1.60 -11.47 -3.28
N ALA A 194 -0.97 -11.52 -2.12
CA ALA A 194 -1.10 -12.66 -1.21
C ALA A 194 -0.80 -12.28 0.24
N ASN A 195 -1.14 -13.18 1.15
CA ASN A 195 -0.66 -13.10 2.52
C ASN A 195 0.86 -13.37 2.53
N SER A 196 1.63 -12.51 3.16
CA SER A 196 3.09 -12.60 3.25
C SER A 196 3.60 -13.95 3.76
N ASN A 197 2.92 -14.55 4.73
CA ASN A 197 3.29 -15.83 5.30
C ASN A 197 3.14 -17.01 4.32
N ASP A 198 2.29 -16.87 3.30
CA ASP A 198 2.04 -17.93 2.32
C ASP A 198 3.06 -17.92 1.16
N ILE A 199 3.72 -16.77 0.94
CA ILE A 199 4.66 -16.58 -0.18
C ILE A 199 6.12 -16.36 0.28
N ALA A 200 6.40 -16.37 1.58
CA ALA A 200 7.69 -16.02 2.15
C ALA A 200 8.88 -16.84 1.63
N ASN A 201 8.64 -18.03 1.12
CA ASN A 201 9.66 -18.97 0.61
C ASN A 201 9.66 -19.14 -0.91
N LEU A 202 8.85 -18.38 -1.65
CA LEU A 202 8.77 -18.50 -3.11
C LEU A 202 10.00 -17.93 -3.81
N ASP A 203 10.54 -16.84 -3.31
CA ASP A 203 11.72 -16.18 -3.84
C ASP A 203 12.90 -16.23 -2.87
N GLU A 204 14.11 -16.35 -3.42
CA GLU A 204 15.35 -16.10 -2.70
C GLU A 204 15.85 -14.71 -3.03
N VAL A 205 16.16 -13.91 -1.99
CA VAL A 205 16.57 -12.52 -2.11
C VAL A 205 17.73 -12.20 -1.16
N ASP A 206 18.42 -11.08 -1.41
CA ASP A 206 19.46 -10.64 -0.49
C ASP A 206 18.87 -10.01 0.77
N ILE A 207 17.88 -9.13 0.63
CA ILE A 207 17.21 -8.48 1.74
C ILE A 207 15.69 -8.71 1.66
N ALA A 208 15.08 -9.12 2.79
CA ALA A 208 13.65 -9.04 3.02
C ALA A 208 13.34 -7.86 3.96
N TYR A 209 12.57 -6.88 3.49
CA TYR A 209 12.08 -5.75 4.27
C TYR A 209 10.68 -6.03 4.78
N LEU A 210 10.50 -5.90 6.09
CA LEU A 210 9.25 -6.19 6.79
C LEU A 210 8.75 -4.94 7.52
N ASP A 211 7.58 -4.45 7.15
CA ASP A 211 6.86 -3.35 7.82
C ASP A 211 5.39 -3.75 8.04
N PRO A 212 5.13 -4.78 8.88
CA PRO A 212 3.78 -5.25 9.11
C PRO A 212 2.93 -4.21 9.84
N PRO A 213 1.58 -4.30 9.76
CA PRO A 213 0.70 -3.49 10.59
C PRO A 213 1.05 -3.65 12.08
N TYR A 214 1.36 -2.55 12.77
CA TYR A 214 1.83 -2.58 14.17
C TYR A 214 0.77 -2.20 15.21
N ASN A 215 -0.43 -1.82 14.76
CA ASN A 215 -1.53 -1.41 15.65
C ASN A 215 -2.82 -2.20 15.39
N SER A 216 -3.88 -1.93 16.18
CA SER A 216 -5.16 -2.61 16.03
C SER A 216 -5.99 -2.22 14.81
N ARG A 217 -5.57 -1.18 14.08
CA ARG A 217 -6.31 -0.70 12.90
C ARG A 217 -6.02 -1.60 11.70
N GLN A 218 -7.06 -2.21 11.18
CA GLN A 218 -6.97 -3.01 9.96
C GLN A 218 -6.94 -2.10 8.73
N TYR A 219 -5.97 -2.32 7.83
CA TYR A 219 -5.88 -1.55 6.58
C TYR A 219 -7.09 -1.78 5.67
N CYS A 220 -7.64 -3.00 5.66
CA CYS A 220 -8.88 -3.31 4.94
C CYS A 220 -10.11 -2.53 5.47
N ASP A 221 -10.08 -2.02 6.70
CA ASP A 221 -11.10 -1.11 7.21
C ASP A 221 -10.83 0.33 6.78
N ALA A 222 -9.57 0.77 6.87
CA ALA A 222 -9.17 2.13 6.52
C ALA A 222 -9.30 2.44 5.01
N TYR A 223 -9.07 1.44 4.16
CA TYR A 223 -9.05 1.58 2.69
C TYR A 223 -10.09 0.71 1.99
N HIS A 224 -11.18 0.35 2.69
CA HIS A 224 -12.21 -0.56 2.18
C HIS A 224 -12.83 -0.13 0.85
N LEU A 225 -12.96 1.18 0.59
CA LEU A 225 -13.52 1.68 -0.65
C LEU A 225 -12.57 1.47 -1.84
N LEU A 226 -11.28 1.76 -1.66
CA LEU A 226 -10.29 1.48 -2.71
C LEU A 226 -10.19 -0.01 -2.98
N GLU A 227 -10.29 -0.84 -1.94
CA GLU A 227 -10.29 -2.29 -2.08
C GLU A 227 -11.54 -2.80 -2.80
N ASN A 228 -12.71 -2.20 -2.51
CA ASN A 228 -13.95 -2.50 -3.23
C ASN A 228 -13.82 -2.17 -4.73
N VAL A 229 -13.27 -0.99 -5.05
CA VAL A 229 -13.00 -0.57 -6.43
C VAL A 229 -11.92 -1.43 -7.08
N ALA A 230 -10.92 -1.91 -6.34
CA ALA A 230 -9.88 -2.82 -6.83
C ALA A 230 -10.43 -4.19 -7.21
N LEU A 231 -11.19 -4.80 -6.31
CA LEU A 231 -11.79 -6.13 -6.52
C LEU A 231 -12.91 -6.13 -7.54
N TRP A 232 -13.70 -5.09 -7.55
CA TRP A 232 -14.83 -4.83 -8.45
C TRP A 232 -15.86 -5.95 -8.57
N ASN A 233 -16.00 -6.78 -7.52
CA ASN A 233 -17.00 -7.85 -7.45
C ASN A 233 -18.40 -7.31 -7.17
N LYS A 234 -18.55 -5.99 -7.00
CA LYS A 234 -19.82 -5.28 -6.74
C LYS A 234 -20.59 -5.89 -5.56
N PRO A 235 -19.95 -6.15 -4.40
CA PRO A 235 -20.57 -6.82 -3.27
C PRO A 235 -21.63 -5.93 -2.59
N GLU A 236 -22.46 -6.53 -1.78
CA GLU A 236 -23.30 -5.78 -0.84
C GLU A 236 -22.44 -4.99 0.15
N VAL A 237 -22.91 -3.79 0.51
CA VAL A 237 -22.21 -2.90 1.43
C VAL A 237 -23.12 -2.51 2.59
N TYR A 238 -22.54 -2.41 3.79
CA TYR A 238 -23.27 -2.28 5.04
C TYR A 238 -22.81 -1.08 5.87
N GLY A 239 -23.72 -0.62 6.72
CA GLY A 239 -23.46 0.45 7.68
C GLY A 239 -23.28 1.82 7.03
N VAL A 240 -22.99 2.82 7.86
CA VAL A 240 -22.88 4.23 7.45
C VAL A 240 -21.73 4.44 6.48
N ALA A 241 -20.60 3.79 6.70
CA ALA A 241 -19.41 3.88 5.86
C ALA A 241 -19.46 2.97 4.62
N LYS A 242 -20.58 2.30 4.36
CA LYS A 242 -20.79 1.45 3.16
C LYS A 242 -19.66 0.43 2.96
N LYS A 243 -19.37 -0.36 3.98
CA LYS A 243 -18.30 -1.36 3.96
C LYS A 243 -18.80 -2.70 3.44
N MET A 244 -18.05 -3.34 2.56
CA MET A 244 -18.23 -4.74 2.17
C MET A 244 -17.76 -5.69 3.28
N ASP A 245 -18.02 -6.99 3.18
CA ASP A 245 -17.39 -7.99 4.02
C ASP A 245 -15.86 -8.03 3.78
N ARG A 246 -15.08 -7.98 4.87
CA ARG A 246 -13.62 -7.93 4.87
C ARG A 246 -13.01 -9.00 5.78
N THR A 247 -13.81 -10.01 6.16
CA THR A 247 -13.38 -11.04 7.13
C THR A 247 -12.09 -11.71 6.70
N GLN A 248 -11.94 -12.03 5.42
CA GLN A 248 -10.77 -12.69 4.84
C GLN A 248 -9.56 -11.75 4.61
N MET A 249 -9.75 -10.42 4.75
CA MET A 249 -8.71 -9.42 4.51
C MET A 249 -8.04 -8.93 5.80
N LYS A 250 -8.40 -9.51 6.95
CA LYS A 250 -7.89 -9.06 8.25
C LYS A 250 -6.51 -9.62 8.51
N SER A 251 -5.55 -8.73 8.75
CA SER A 251 -4.18 -9.10 9.11
C SER A 251 -4.09 -9.66 10.53
N LYS A 252 -3.36 -10.77 10.69
CA LYS A 252 -2.99 -11.35 11.97
C LYS A 252 -2.08 -10.42 12.79
N TYR A 253 -1.27 -9.61 12.11
CA TYR A 253 -0.35 -8.64 12.74
C TYR A 253 -1.07 -7.53 13.52
N CYS A 254 -2.35 -7.26 13.23
CA CYS A 254 -3.17 -6.32 14.00
C CYS A 254 -3.73 -6.92 15.32
N LYS A 255 -3.48 -8.21 15.62
CA LYS A 255 -3.99 -8.90 16.80
C LYS A 255 -2.85 -9.29 17.73
N SER A 256 -2.91 -8.85 19.01
CA SER A 256 -1.80 -9.01 19.95
C SER A 256 -1.31 -10.46 20.12
N ILE A 257 -2.21 -11.43 20.23
CA ILE A 257 -1.84 -12.84 20.45
C ILE A 257 -1.26 -13.47 19.17
N GLN A 258 -1.69 -13.04 17.98
CA GLN A 258 -1.33 -13.67 16.71
C GLN A 258 -0.12 -13.00 16.04
N ALA A 259 0.25 -11.77 16.44
CA ALA A 259 1.29 -11.00 15.77
C ALA A 259 2.67 -11.65 15.92
N ALA A 260 3.02 -12.11 17.12
CA ALA A 260 4.31 -12.76 17.40
C ALA A 260 4.43 -14.10 16.66
N GLU A 261 3.37 -14.92 16.70
CA GLU A 261 3.33 -16.21 15.99
C GLU A 261 3.44 -16.03 14.47
N ALA A 262 2.70 -15.03 13.91
CA ALA A 262 2.75 -14.72 12.49
C ALA A 262 4.13 -14.21 12.06
N LEU A 263 4.78 -13.37 12.88
CA LEU A 263 6.13 -12.89 12.61
C LEU A 263 7.15 -14.03 12.68
N GLU A 264 7.07 -14.90 13.67
CA GLU A 264 7.99 -16.03 13.81
C GLU A 264 7.85 -16.99 12.63
N ASP A 265 6.63 -17.33 12.20
CA ASP A 265 6.36 -18.16 11.03
C ASP A 265 6.94 -17.52 9.74
N LEU A 266 6.72 -16.21 9.55
CA LEU A 266 7.27 -15.48 8.41
C LEU A 266 8.80 -15.50 8.40
N VAL A 267 9.44 -15.16 9.51
CA VAL A 267 10.89 -15.09 9.66
C VAL A 267 11.55 -16.47 9.40
N ARG A 268 10.92 -17.56 9.85
CA ARG A 268 11.42 -18.92 9.59
C ARG A 268 11.37 -19.32 8.12
N LYS A 269 10.36 -18.86 7.38
CA LYS A 269 10.13 -19.21 5.96
C LYS A 269 10.95 -18.38 4.97
N LEU A 270 11.31 -17.14 5.31
CA LEU A 270 12.02 -16.24 4.41
C LEU A 270 13.34 -16.85 3.93
N ARG A 271 13.59 -16.76 2.63
CA ARG A 271 14.86 -17.19 1.98
C ARG A 271 15.66 -15.94 1.64
N CYS A 272 16.45 -15.44 2.61
CA CYS A 272 17.21 -14.22 2.45
C CYS A 272 18.50 -14.24 3.27
N ARG A 273 19.43 -13.32 2.94
CA ARG A 273 20.68 -13.09 3.66
C ARG A 273 20.52 -12.11 4.80
N TYR A 274 19.61 -11.14 4.63
CA TYR A 274 19.32 -10.11 5.62
C TYR A 274 17.81 -9.95 5.78
N ILE A 275 17.36 -9.74 7.03
CA ILE A 275 16.00 -9.34 7.34
C ILE A 275 16.06 -7.94 7.95
N LEU A 276 15.42 -6.97 7.32
CA LEU A 276 15.29 -5.60 7.82
C LEU A 276 13.85 -5.37 8.27
N PHE A 277 13.62 -5.38 9.59
CA PHE A 277 12.30 -5.22 10.19
C PHE A 277 12.12 -3.80 10.70
N SER A 278 11.08 -3.11 10.24
CA SER A 278 10.70 -1.74 10.66
C SER A 278 9.55 -1.78 11.64
N TYR A 279 9.68 -1.07 12.76
CA TYR A 279 8.64 -1.04 13.78
C TYR A 279 8.66 0.25 14.61
N ASN A 280 7.48 0.84 14.85
CA ASN A 280 7.33 2.08 15.62
C ASN A 280 7.11 1.79 17.13
N ASN A 281 7.70 2.63 18.02
CA ASN A 281 7.63 2.42 19.47
C ASN A 281 6.35 2.98 20.14
N ASN A 282 5.29 3.30 19.40
CA ASN A 282 4.04 3.86 19.96
C ASN A 282 3.43 3.06 21.15
N GLY A 283 4.08 1.97 21.61
CA GLY A 283 3.62 1.07 22.65
C GLY A 283 3.76 1.57 24.10
N LYS A 284 4.48 2.67 24.35
CA LYS A 284 4.68 3.16 25.74
C LYS A 284 3.56 4.05 26.29
N LYS A 285 2.51 4.34 25.51
CA LYS A 285 1.36 5.14 25.98
C LYS A 285 0.28 4.23 26.56
N LEU A 286 0.22 4.18 27.89
CA LEU A 286 -0.75 3.41 28.70
C LEU A 286 -2.24 3.68 28.41
N GLN A 287 -2.60 4.62 27.53
CA GLN A 287 -3.98 5.05 27.29
C GLN A 287 -4.41 5.16 25.81
N CYS A 288 -3.57 4.79 24.85
CA CYS A 288 -3.95 4.86 23.42
C CYS A 288 -4.45 3.52 22.88
N ARG A 289 -5.59 3.52 22.18
CA ARG A 289 -6.16 2.36 21.46
C ARG A 289 -5.26 1.79 20.36
N SER A 290 -4.12 2.44 20.09
CA SER A 290 -3.17 2.11 19.00
C SER A 290 -1.83 1.60 19.55
N ASN A 291 -1.82 0.78 20.59
CA ASN A 291 -0.57 0.21 21.12
C ASN A 291 0.04 -0.75 20.09
N ALA A 292 1.37 -0.67 19.94
CA ALA A 292 2.16 -1.67 19.22
C ALA A 292 1.87 -3.08 19.76
N LYS A 293 1.88 -4.09 18.89
CA LYS A 293 1.49 -5.46 19.25
C LYS A 293 2.67 -6.33 19.66
N LEU A 294 3.89 -5.89 19.33
CA LEU A 294 5.14 -6.58 19.65
C LEU A 294 6.04 -5.66 20.50
N THR A 295 6.74 -6.23 21.46
CA THR A 295 7.81 -5.55 22.19
C THR A 295 9.15 -5.69 21.46
N ASP A 296 10.13 -4.86 21.80
CA ASP A 296 11.48 -4.94 21.22
C ASP A 296 12.14 -6.29 21.53
N GLU A 297 11.96 -6.77 22.77
CA GLU A 297 12.47 -8.05 23.22
C GLU A 297 11.89 -9.21 22.43
N GLU A 298 10.58 -9.17 22.13
CA GLU A 298 9.93 -10.18 21.29
C GLU A 298 10.45 -10.13 19.85
N ILE A 299 10.61 -8.94 19.28
CA ILE A 299 11.14 -8.76 17.92
C ILE A 299 12.58 -9.30 17.85
N VAL A 300 13.46 -8.89 18.75
CA VAL A 300 14.85 -9.37 18.81
C VAL A 300 14.89 -10.87 18.99
N ARG A 301 14.11 -11.43 19.93
CA ARG A 301 14.03 -12.90 20.16
C ARG A 301 13.64 -13.65 18.88
N ILE A 302 12.62 -13.16 18.15
CA ILE A 302 12.13 -13.82 16.93
C ILE A 302 13.17 -13.74 15.81
N LEU A 303 13.77 -12.57 15.59
CA LEU A 303 14.78 -12.39 14.54
C LEU A 303 16.06 -13.17 14.84
N SER A 304 16.47 -13.27 16.12
CA SER A 304 17.66 -14.03 16.55
C SER A 304 17.56 -15.54 16.31
N ILE A 305 16.39 -16.08 15.96
CA ILE A 305 16.24 -17.47 15.47
C ILE A 305 17.04 -17.67 14.17
N ARG A 306 17.25 -16.60 13.39
CA ARG A 306 17.90 -16.66 12.08
C ARG A 306 19.35 -16.14 12.08
N GLY A 307 19.74 -15.33 13.05
CA GLY A 307 21.10 -14.77 13.10
C GLY A 307 21.25 -13.59 14.05
N ASP A 308 22.35 -12.85 13.86
CA ASP A 308 22.68 -11.71 14.70
C ASP A 308 21.81 -10.49 14.38
N VAL A 309 21.34 -9.80 15.42
CA VAL A 309 20.41 -8.66 15.29
C VAL A 309 21.07 -7.38 15.78
N GLN A 310 21.06 -6.36 14.91
CA GLN A 310 21.44 -4.98 15.25
C GLN A 310 20.18 -4.11 15.26
N VAL A 311 20.11 -3.13 16.16
CA VAL A 311 18.96 -2.22 16.30
C VAL A 311 19.41 -0.78 16.06
N PHE A 312 18.72 -0.12 15.11
CA PHE A 312 18.94 1.29 14.78
C PHE A 312 17.68 2.08 15.14
N THR A 313 17.85 3.29 15.65
CA THR A 313 16.76 4.18 16.05
C THR A 313 16.91 5.55 15.42
N THR A 314 15.79 6.17 15.06
CA THR A 314 15.75 7.57 14.63
C THR A 314 14.52 8.26 15.19
N ASP A 315 14.65 9.56 15.48
CA ASP A 315 13.50 10.36 15.91
C ASP A 315 12.55 10.58 14.70
N TYR A 316 11.29 10.25 14.91
CA TYR A 316 10.27 10.36 13.87
C TYR A 316 9.11 11.25 14.30
N LYS A 317 8.89 12.35 13.57
CA LYS A 317 7.67 13.16 13.73
C LYS A 317 6.54 12.50 12.93
N GLY A 318 5.72 11.69 13.60
CA GLY A 318 4.52 11.08 13.01
C GLY A 318 3.50 12.14 12.56
N PHE A 319 2.60 11.74 11.66
CA PHE A 319 1.44 12.57 11.29
C PHE A 319 0.45 12.58 12.47
N GLU A 320 0.30 13.73 13.13
CA GLU A 320 -0.69 13.94 14.19
C GLU A 320 -1.91 14.65 13.60
N ALA A 321 -3.02 13.91 13.47
CA ALA A 321 -4.34 14.51 13.30
C ALA A 321 -4.97 14.69 14.69
N GLY A 322 -4.78 15.87 15.33
CA GLY A 322 -5.41 16.19 16.62
C GLY A 322 -4.51 16.94 17.61
N TYR A 323 -5.13 17.60 18.54
CA TYR A 323 -4.66 18.67 19.44
C TYR A 323 -3.61 18.28 20.53
N ASP A 324 -2.83 17.22 20.38
CA ASP A 324 -1.82 16.80 21.36
C ASP A 324 -0.38 16.81 20.81
N ALA A 325 0.16 18.01 20.63
CA ALA A 325 1.53 18.26 20.14
C ALA A 325 2.63 18.05 21.21
N LYS A 326 2.49 17.14 22.18
CA LYS A 326 3.44 16.94 23.29
C LYS A 326 4.11 15.56 23.36
N ASN A 327 4.11 14.77 22.30
CA ASN A 327 4.80 13.47 22.31
C ASN A 327 6.19 13.57 21.69
N LYS A 328 7.19 13.87 22.54
CA LYS A 328 8.62 13.96 22.15
C LYS A 328 9.33 12.61 21.95
N ASP A 329 8.68 11.47 22.21
CA ASP A 329 9.34 10.15 22.28
C ASP A 329 8.89 9.18 21.18
N ASN A 330 8.44 9.69 20.03
CA ASN A 330 8.07 8.85 18.91
C ASN A 330 9.30 8.49 18.08
N GLN A 331 9.76 7.25 18.20
CA GLN A 331 10.94 6.76 17.49
C GLN A 331 10.55 5.66 16.50
N GLU A 332 11.12 5.72 15.31
CA GLU A 332 11.13 4.61 14.38
C GLU A 332 12.37 3.77 14.60
N ARG A 333 12.23 2.45 14.53
CA ARG A 333 13.31 1.48 14.75
C ARG A 333 13.44 0.56 13.56
N LEU A 334 14.69 0.25 13.21
CA LEU A 334 15.05 -0.78 12.26
C LEU A 334 15.86 -1.85 12.97
N PHE A 335 15.41 -3.09 12.83
CA PHE A 335 16.09 -4.28 13.32
C PHE A 335 16.68 -5.00 12.12
N LEU A 336 17.99 -5.04 12.02
CA LEU A 336 18.69 -5.73 10.95
C LEU A 336 19.21 -7.07 11.47
N CYS A 337 18.68 -8.17 10.92
CA CYS A 337 19.17 -9.51 11.20
C CYS A 337 20.08 -9.98 10.05
N SER A 338 21.34 -10.27 10.36
CA SER A 338 22.26 -10.99 9.46
C SER A 338 22.01 -12.49 9.62
N VAL A 339 21.44 -13.12 8.58
CA VAL A 339 21.02 -14.53 8.65
C VAL A 339 22.23 -15.45 8.61
N ASN A 340 22.34 -16.36 9.59
CA ASN A 340 23.36 -17.40 9.62
C ASN A 340 23.14 -18.38 8.45
N ARG A 341 24.25 -18.75 7.79
CA ARG A 341 24.26 -19.72 6.68
C ARG A 341 24.01 -21.15 7.15
#